data_2de318705e841124ad5772501c272ec2
#
_entry.id   2de318705e841124ad5772501c272ec2
#
_cell.length_a   1.000
_cell.length_b   1.000
_cell.length_c   1.000
_cell.angle_alpha   90.00
_cell.angle_beta   90.00
_cell.angle_gamma   90.00
#
_symmetry.space_group_name_H-M   'P 1'
#
loop_
_entity.id
_entity.type
_entity.pdbx_description
1 polymer ?
#
loop_
_entity_poly.entity_id
_entity_poly.type
_entity_poly.pdbx_seq_one_letter_code
_entity_poly.pdbx_strand_id
1 'polypeptide(L)'
;MFEKDLYFCALILKESFMYQLIKQLHSFTAYIVLAVLIAAVINALIGYFRKKEYFEVKDLRLSLFALVFSHIQMLLGFLVYVTTPRLQMWGEGAKVVMKDSLLRLLLLEHPLMNIIAIVLITVGWVKLKKQTEARQMFGKIALFYGIALVLLLSRIPWGLWLGFS
;
A
#
# COMPACT_ATOMS: atom_id res chain seq x y z
N MET A 1 13.71 -36.59 23.08
CA MET A 1 14.29 -36.03 21.84
C MET A 1 13.19 -35.84 20.80
N PHE A 2 12.41 -36.85 20.50
CA PHE A 2 11.32 -36.85 19.50
C PHE A 2 10.21 -35.78 19.74
N GLU A 3 9.84 -35.54 20.99
CA GLU A 3 8.77 -34.59 21.35
C GLU A 3 9.16 -33.13 21.12
N LYS A 4 10.44 -32.78 21.34
CA LYS A 4 10.98 -31.43 21.05
C LYS A 4 11.04 -31.15 19.55
N ASP A 5 11.37 -32.14 18.75
CA ASP A 5 11.46 -32.04 17.29
C ASP A 5 10.06 -31.89 16.69
N LEU A 6 9.06 -32.58 17.25
CA LEU A 6 7.66 -32.45 16.83
C LEU A 6 7.09 -31.07 17.17
N TYR A 7 7.41 -30.55 18.36
CA TYR A 7 6.98 -29.21 18.81
C TYR A 7 7.64 -28.11 17.96
N PHE A 8 8.92 -28.27 17.64
CA PHE A 8 9.66 -27.35 16.79
C PHE A 8 9.13 -27.33 15.35
N CYS A 9 8.82 -28.51 14.80
CA CYS A 9 8.19 -28.64 13.48
C CYS A 9 6.81 -27.99 13.43
N ALA A 10 5.98 -28.16 14.47
CA ALA A 10 4.67 -27.54 14.58
C ALA A 10 4.75 -26.01 14.68
N LEU A 11 5.75 -25.46 15.37
CA LEU A 11 6.00 -24.01 15.44
C LEU A 11 6.39 -23.43 14.08
N ILE A 12 7.31 -24.07 13.35
CA ILE A 12 7.71 -23.64 12.00
C ILE A 12 6.52 -23.65 11.04
N LEU A 13 5.71 -24.71 11.07
CA LEU A 13 4.51 -24.82 10.24
C LEU A 13 3.49 -23.72 10.58
N LYS A 14 3.31 -23.40 11.84
CA LYS A 14 2.42 -22.32 12.30
C LYS A 14 2.90 -20.96 11.85
N GLU A 15 4.17 -20.65 11.98
CA GLU A 15 4.76 -19.38 11.51
C GLU A 15 4.65 -19.24 9.99
N SER A 16 4.94 -20.30 9.24
CA SER A 16 4.78 -20.33 7.79
C SER A 16 3.32 -20.12 7.36
N PHE A 17 2.36 -20.74 8.05
CA PHE A 17 0.93 -20.59 7.79
C PHE A 17 0.46 -19.14 8.06
N MET A 18 0.86 -18.56 9.19
CA MET A 18 0.49 -17.18 9.55
C MET A 18 1.02 -16.16 8.52
N TYR A 19 2.28 -16.31 8.10
CA TYR A 19 2.85 -15.47 7.04
C TYR A 19 2.06 -15.57 5.74
N GLN A 20 1.72 -16.79 5.29
CA GLN A 20 0.96 -16.98 4.06
C GLN A 20 -0.43 -16.37 4.13
N LEU A 21 -1.11 -16.51 5.26
CA LEU A 21 -2.43 -15.91 5.48
C LEU A 21 -2.37 -14.38 5.41
N ILE A 22 -1.44 -13.76 6.13
CA ILE A 22 -1.29 -12.29 6.16
C ILE A 22 -0.90 -11.77 4.76
N LYS A 23 -0.01 -12.47 4.05
CA LYS A 23 0.39 -12.13 2.69
C LYS A 23 -0.79 -12.21 1.72
N GLN A 24 -1.65 -13.24 1.83
CA GLN A 24 -2.84 -13.36 0.99
C GLN A 24 -3.84 -12.23 1.27
N LEU A 25 -4.08 -11.90 2.54
CA LEU A 25 -4.93 -10.77 2.93
C LEU A 25 -4.39 -9.45 2.37
N HIS A 26 -3.09 -9.18 2.54
CA HIS A 26 -2.43 -8.01 1.98
C HIS A 26 -2.60 -7.93 0.45
N SER A 27 -2.39 -9.05 -0.24
CA SER A 27 -2.52 -9.11 -1.70
C SER A 27 -3.96 -8.91 -2.16
N PHE A 28 -4.94 -9.51 -1.49
CA PHE A 28 -6.35 -9.36 -1.83
C PHE A 28 -6.85 -7.94 -1.56
N THR A 29 -6.57 -7.39 -0.38
CA THR A 29 -7.00 -6.03 -0.02
C THR A 29 -6.34 -4.96 -0.88
N ALA A 30 -5.16 -5.22 -1.45
CA ALA A 30 -4.49 -4.31 -2.39
C ALA A 30 -5.34 -4.00 -3.63
N TYR A 31 -6.10 -4.98 -4.16
CA TYR A 31 -7.03 -4.73 -5.27
C TYR A 31 -8.12 -3.73 -4.88
N ILE A 32 -8.69 -3.87 -3.68
CA ILE A 32 -9.73 -2.96 -3.17
C ILE A 32 -9.15 -1.56 -3.00
N VAL A 33 -7.98 -1.44 -2.39
CA VAL A 33 -7.30 -0.15 -2.16
C VAL A 33 -7.01 0.54 -3.48
N LEU A 34 -6.44 -0.16 -4.45
CA LEU A 34 -6.15 0.40 -5.78
C LEU A 34 -7.43 0.83 -6.49
N ALA A 35 -8.48 0.01 -6.47
CA ALA A 35 -9.76 0.36 -7.09
C ALA A 35 -10.36 1.64 -6.50
N VAL A 36 -10.39 1.74 -5.16
CA VAL A 36 -10.93 2.93 -4.47
C VAL A 36 -10.05 4.16 -4.69
N LEU A 37 -8.73 4.00 -4.66
CA LEU A 37 -7.80 5.11 -4.90
C LEU A 37 -7.88 5.62 -6.34
N ILE A 38 -7.95 4.71 -7.34
CA ILE A 38 -8.16 5.06 -8.74
C ILE A 38 -9.48 5.80 -8.92
N ALA A 39 -10.56 5.29 -8.32
CA ALA A 39 -11.87 5.95 -8.38
C ALA A 39 -11.83 7.36 -7.77
N ALA A 40 -11.15 7.54 -6.64
CA ALA A 40 -10.97 8.84 -6.00
C ALA A 40 -10.19 9.82 -6.88
N VAL A 41 -9.10 9.35 -7.51
CA VAL A 41 -8.28 10.18 -8.43
C VAL A 41 -9.09 10.56 -9.68
N ILE A 42 -9.76 9.60 -10.31
CA ILE A 42 -10.60 9.87 -11.50
C ILE A 42 -11.72 10.86 -11.16
N ASN A 43 -12.44 10.64 -10.06
CA ASN A 43 -13.48 11.56 -9.61
C ASN A 43 -12.94 12.98 -9.37
N ALA A 44 -11.77 13.07 -8.74
CA ALA A 44 -11.13 14.35 -8.48
C ALA A 44 -10.68 15.06 -9.77
N LEU A 45 -10.12 14.34 -10.73
CA LEU A 45 -9.76 14.89 -12.03
C LEU A 45 -11.00 15.39 -12.80
N ILE A 46 -12.06 14.59 -12.84
CA ILE A 46 -13.32 14.97 -13.47
C ILE A 46 -13.88 16.24 -12.82
N GLY A 47 -13.94 16.30 -11.48
CA GLY A 47 -14.43 17.47 -10.74
C GLY A 47 -13.60 18.72 -11.01
N TYR A 48 -12.28 18.59 -11.06
CA TYR A 48 -11.35 19.67 -11.33
C TYR A 48 -11.48 20.25 -12.74
N PHE A 49 -11.48 19.38 -13.78
CA PHE A 49 -11.52 19.80 -15.18
C PHE A 49 -12.90 20.27 -15.61
N ARG A 50 -13.97 19.66 -15.09
CA ARG A 50 -15.35 20.09 -15.35
C ARG A 50 -15.75 21.32 -14.53
N LYS A 51 -14.86 21.84 -13.68
CA LYS A 51 -15.11 23.03 -12.83
C LYS A 51 -16.41 22.89 -12.02
N LYS A 52 -16.61 21.69 -11.40
CA LYS A 52 -17.79 21.49 -10.55
C LYS A 52 -17.89 22.57 -9.49
N GLU A 53 -19.07 23.14 -9.32
CA GLU A 53 -19.35 24.21 -8.35
C GLU A 53 -19.31 23.71 -6.90
N TYR A 54 -19.67 22.45 -6.69
CA TYR A 54 -19.79 21.87 -5.36
C TYR A 54 -18.91 20.61 -5.22
N PHE A 55 -18.31 20.49 -4.04
CA PHE A 55 -17.66 19.26 -3.57
C PHE A 55 -18.64 18.55 -2.65
N GLU A 56 -19.27 17.50 -3.17
CA GLU A 56 -20.37 16.84 -2.49
C GLU A 56 -19.89 15.85 -1.42
N VAL A 57 -20.80 15.44 -0.53
CA VAL A 57 -20.53 14.43 0.51
C VAL A 57 -20.00 13.12 -0.06
N LYS A 58 -20.46 12.70 -1.24
CA LYS A 58 -19.95 11.50 -1.93
C LYS A 58 -18.48 11.64 -2.32
N ASP A 59 -18.04 12.82 -2.79
CA ASP A 59 -16.66 13.09 -3.16
C ASP A 59 -15.75 13.05 -1.93
N LEU A 60 -16.24 13.60 -0.81
CA LEU A 60 -15.55 13.56 0.48
C LEU A 60 -15.43 12.11 1.00
N ARG A 61 -16.52 11.34 0.98
CA ARG A 61 -16.52 9.94 1.42
C ARG A 61 -15.59 9.08 0.59
N LEU A 62 -15.58 9.23 -0.73
CA LEU A 62 -14.69 8.47 -1.61
C LEU A 62 -13.22 8.77 -1.28
N SER A 63 -12.87 10.04 -1.10
CA SER A 63 -11.52 10.44 -0.70
C SER A 63 -11.14 9.92 0.69
N LEU A 64 -12.10 9.89 1.64
CA LEU A 64 -11.90 9.33 2.98
C LEU A 64 -11.70 7.81 2.93
N PHE A 65 -12.48 7.09 2.13
CA PHE A 65 -12.30 5.64 1.98
C PHE A 65 -10.94 5.31 1.38
N ALA A 66 -10.50 6.06 0.36
CA ALA A 66 -9.15 5.90 -0.18
C ALA A 66 -8.07 6.11 0.90
N LEU A 67 -8.20 7.12 1.75
CA LEU A 67 -7.30 7.37 2.88
C LEU A 67 -7.30 6.17 3.86
N VAL A 68 -8.47 5.79 4.36
CA VAL A 68 -8.61 4.78 5.42
C VAL A 68 -8.12 3.41 4.93
N PHE A 69 -8.56 2.98 3.74
CA PHE A 69 -8.13 1.69 3.19
C PHE A 69 -6.64 1.65 2.88
N SER A 70 -6.05 2.77 2.44
CA SER A 70 -4.60 2.86 2.24
C SER A 70 -3.83 2.70 3.56
N HIS A 71 -4.32 3.25 4.68
CA HIS A 71 -3.70 3.07 5.98
C HIS A 71 -3.83 1.63 6.49
N ILE A 72 -5.00 1.01 6.33
CA ILE A 72 -5.20 -0.42 6.66
C ILE A 72 -4.24 -1.28 5.85
N GLN A 73 -4.12 -1.02 4.55
CA GLN A 73 -3.19 -1.73 3.67
C GLN A 73 -1.73 -1.59 4.11
N MET A 74 -1.33 -0.41 4.57
CA MET A 74 0.01 -0.18 5.10
C MET A 74 0.26 -1.02 6.36
N LEU A 75 -0.71 -1.11 7.27
CA LEU A 75 -0.60 -1.97 8.46
C LEU A 75 -0.46 -3.45 8.09
N LEU A 76 -1.27 -3.94 7.14
CA LEU A 76 -1.14 -5.30 6.62
C LEU A 76 0.23 -5.52 5.96
N GLY A 77 0.71 -4.55 5.18
CA GLY A 77 2.03 -4.59 4.57
C GLY A 77 3.16 -4.63 5.59
N PHE A 78 3.03 -3.88 6.69
CA PHE A 78 3.97 -3.93 7.80
C PHE A 78 3.99 -5.31 8.46
N LEU A 79 2.83 -5.93 8.68
CA LEU A 79 2.75 -7.30 9.20
C LEU A 79 3.41 -8.32 8.26
N VAL A 80 3.19 -8.21 6.94
CA VAL A 80 3.90 -9.04 5.95
C VAL A 80 5.40 -8.83 6.04
N TYR A 81 5.85 -7.57 6.19
CA TYR A 81 7.27 -7.22 6.25
C TYR A 81 7.97 -7.85 7.47
N VAL A 82 7.36 -7.78 8.65
CA VAL A 82 7.98 -8.32 9.87
C VAL A 82 7.89 -9.84 9.98
N THR A 83 6.94 -10.46 9.26
CA THR A 83 6.76 -11.92 9.28
C THR A 83 7.42 -12.63 8.11
N THR A 84 7.95 -11.89 7.11
CA THR A 84 8.58 -12.54 5.96
C THR A 84 9.91 -13.21 6.33
N PRO A 85 10.13 -14.48 5.91
CA PRO A 85 11.45 -15.13 6.09
C PRO A 85 12.60 -14.37 5.41
N ARG A 86 12.29 -13.59 4.37
CA ARG A 86 13.28 -12.78 3.65
C ARG A 86 13.91 -11.67 4.49
N LEU A 87 13.28 -11.27 5.59
CA LEU A 87 13.82 -10.25 6.48
C LEU A 87 15.20 -10.64 7.04
N GLN A 88 15.45 -11.92 7.23
CA GLN A 88 16.74 -12.45 7.70
C GLN A 88 17.91 -12.11 6.77
N MET A 89 17.65 -11.86 5.47
CA MET A 89 18.68 -11.48 4.50
C MET A 89 19.40 -10.17 4.83
N TRP A 90 18.81 -9.32 5.66
CA TRP A 90 19.51 -8.14 6.21
C TRP A 90 20.68 -8.54 7.13
N GLY A 91 20.59 -9.70 7.80
CA GLY A 91 21.66 -10.27 8.61
C GLY A 91 22.88 -10.70 7.78
N GLU A 92 22.68 -11.09 6.52
CA GLU A 92 23.76 -11.41 5.56
C GLU A 92 24.47 -10.15 5.02
N GLY A 93 23.93 -8.98 5.33
CA GLY A 93 24.48 -7.68 4.97
C GLY A 93 23.68 -6.93 3.91
N ALA A 94 23.66 -5.62 4.03
CA ALA A 94 22.93 -4.72 3.13
C ALA A 94 23.32 -4.91 1.65
N LYS A 95 24.58 -5.28 1.37
CA LYS A 95 25.08 -5.53 0.01
C LYS A 95 24.38 -6.71 -0.66
N VAL A 96 23.99 -7.74 0.08
CA VAL A 96 23.25 -8.90 -0.43
C VAL A 96 21.87 -8.47 -0.88
N VAL A 97 21.14 -7.75 -0.03
CA VAL A 97 19.81 -7.22 -0.35
C VAL A 97 19.85 -6.26 -1.54
N MET A 98 20.86 -5.39 -1.62
CA MET A 98 20.95 -4.39 -2.69
C MET A 98 21.34 -4.98 -4.06
N LYS A 99 22.06 -6.09 -4.09
CA LYS A 99 22.45 -6.77 -5.34
C LYS A 99 21.33 -7.61 -5.94
N ASP A 100 20.50 -8.22 -5.12
CA ASP A 100 19.36 -9.01 -5.58
C ASP A 100 18.17 -8.10 -5.87
N SER A 101 17.70 -8.09 -7.11
CA SER A 101 16.63 -7.20 -7.55
C SER A 101 15.30 -7.47 -6.84
N LEU A 102 15.00 -8.75 -6.54
CA LEU A 102 13.77 -9.14 -5.87
C LEU A 102 13.81 -8.81 -4.38
N LEU A 103 14.93 -9.11 -3.71
CA LEU A 103 15.11 -8.76 -2.30
C LEU A 103 15.05 -7.24 -2.11
N ARG A 104 15.74 -6.48 -2.97
CA ARG A 104 15.71 -5.01 -2.93
C ARG A 104 14.30 -4.47 -3.14
N LEU A 105 13.56 -5.01 -4.13
CA LEU A 105 12.17 -4.62 -4.36
C LEU A 105 11.31 -4.87 -3.13
N LEU A 106 11.35 -6.09 -2.56
CA LEU A 106 10.45 -6.49 -1.48
C LEU A 106 10.83 -5.92 -0.10
N LEU A 107 12.14 -5.78 0.18
CA LEU A 107 12.63 -5.38 1.50
C LEU A 107 12.93 -3.89 1.60
N LEU A 108 13.07 -3.17 0.48
CA LEU A 108 13.42 -1.75 0.50
C LEU A 108 12.48 -0.90 -0.34
N GLU A 109 12.40 -1.14 -1.66
CA GLU A 109 11.76 -0.21 -2.59
C GLU A 109 10.23 -0.17 -2.40
N HIS A 110 9.58 -1.33 -2.33
CA HIS A 110 8.14 -1.42 -2.12
C HIS A 110 7.70 -0.83 -0.77
N PRO A 111 8.28 -1.18 0.39
CA PRO A 111 7.94 -0.57 1.66
C PRO A 111 8.17 0.95 1.69
N LEU A 112 9.31 1.40 1.18
CA LEU A 112 9.66 2.82 1.18
C LEU A 112 8.69 3.66 0.34
N MET A 113 8.39 3.21 -0.88
CA MET A 113 7.47 3.93 -1.77
C MET A 113 6.04 3.93 -1.23
N ASN A 114 5.61 2.84 -0.56
CA ASN A 114 4.32 2.80 0.11
C ASN A 114 4.23 3.81 1.26
N ILE A 115 5.26 3.93 2.09
CA ILE A 115 5.31 4.93 3.17
C ILE A 115 5.18 6.35 2.59
N ILE A 116 5.95 6.67 1.55
CA ILE A 116 5.89 7.98 0.88
C ILE A 116 4.49 8.23 0.31
N ALA A 117 3.89 7.24 -0.34
CA ALA A 117 2.55 7.35 -0.91
C ALA A 117 1.48 7.60 0.17
N ILE A 118 1.54 6.91 1.31
CA ILE A 118 0.62 7.12 2.43
C ILE A 118 0.76 8.52 3.04
N VAL A 119 2.00 8.99 3.18
CA VAL A 119 2.24 10.39 3.63
C VAL A 119 1.60 11.38 2.66
N LEU A 120 1.75 11.19 1.35
CA LEU A 120 1.13 12.05 0.34
C LEU A 120 -0.41 12.01 0.42
N ILE A 121 -1.01 10.83 0.55
CA ILE A 121 -2.47 10.69 0.72
C ILE A 121 -2.94 11.45 1.97
N THR A 122 -2.23 11.29 3.08
CA THR A 122 -2.53 11.98 4.35
C THR A 122 -2.43 13.48 4.21
N VAL A 123 -1.34 13.98 3.61
CA VAL A 123 -1.14 15.41 3.35
C VAL A 123 -2.23 15.95 2.42
N GLY A 124 -2.59 15.19 1.38
CA GLY A 124 -3.68 15.54 0.45
C GLY A 124 -5.01 15.72 1.18
N TRP A 125 -5.35 14.78 2.08
CA TRP A 125 -6.54 14.85 2.92
C TRP A 125 -6.54 16.08 3.85
N VAL A 126 -5.44 16.33 4.53
CA VAL A 126 -5.32 17.52 5.42
C VAL A 126 -5.45 18.82 4.63
N LYS A 127 -4.83 18.89 3.44
CA LYS A 127 -4.91 20.06 2.57
C LYS A 127 -6.31 20.25 1.96
N LEU A 128 -6.99 19.16 1.59
CA LEU A 128 -8.40 19.19 1.15
C LEU A 128 -9.27 19.88 2.19
N LYS A 129 -9.18 19.47 3.46
CA LYS A 129 -10.02 20.01 4.55
C LYS A 129 -9.81 21.49 4.85
N LYS A 130 -8.76 22.09 4.33
CA LYS A 130 -8.44 23.52 4.47
C LYS A 130 -8.98 24.37 3.32
N GLN A 131 -9.58 23.75 2.29
CA GLN A 131 -10.12 24.47 1.14
C GLN A 131 -11.61 24.73 1.33
N THR A 132 -12.08 25.85 0.81
CA THR A 132 -13.49 26.24 0.77
C THR A 132 -14.09 26.15 -0.62
N GLU A 133 -13.24 26.26 -1.66
CA GLU A 133 -13.66 26.20 -3.05
C GLU A 133 -13.59 24.76 -3.59
N ALA A 134 -14.67 24.30 -4.22
CA ALA A 134 -14.77 22.97 -4.77
C ALA A 134 -13.62 22.61 -5.72
N ARG A 135 -13.24 23.51 -6.63
CA ARG A 135 -12.15 23.28 -7.57
C ARG A 135 -10.82 23.06 -6.87
N GLN A 136 -10.53 23.81 -5.81
CA GLN A 136 -9.30 23.64 -5.03
C GLN A 136 -9.33 22.30 -4.27
N MET A 137 -10.49 21.91 -3.73
CA MET A 137 -10.68 20.62 -3.06
C MET A 137 -10.37 19.46 -4.02
N PHE A 138 -10.98 19.45 -5.20
CA PHE A 138 -10.70 18.44 -6.24
C PHE A 138 -9.22 18.47 -6.66
N GLY A 139 -8.63 19.65 -6.83
CA GLY A 139 -7.22 19.81 -7.20
C GLY A 139 -6.26 19.21 -6.17
N LYS A 140 -6.54 19.33 -4.86
CA LYS A 140 -5.70 18.72 -3.81
C LYS A 140 -5.75 17.19 -3.88
N ILE A 141 -6.93 16.60 -4.04
CA ILE A 141 -7.04 15.17 -4.18
C ILE A 141 -6.38 14.69 -5.47
N ALA A 142 -6.67 15.30 -6.61
CA ALA A 142 -6.06 14.94 -7.88
C ALA A 142 -4.53 14.94 -7.83
N LEU A 143 -3.93 15.97 -7.23
CA LEU A 143 -2.47 16.09 -7.12
C LEU A 143 -1.87 15.05 -6.18
N PHE A 144 -2.29 15.05 -4.91
CA PHE A 144 -1.63 14.25 -3.89
C PHE A 144 -1.94 12.77 -4.01
N TYR A 145 -3.21 12.41 -4.27
CA TYR A 145 -3.60 11.01 -4.45
C TYR A 145 -3.12 10.48 -5.80
N GLY A 146 -3.06 11.34 -6.84
CA GLY A 146 -2.53 10.98 -8.15
C GLY A 146 -1.05 10.63 -8.09
N ILE A 147 -0.21 11.47 -7.46
CA ILE A 147 1.22 11.16 -7.27
C ILE A 147 1.38 9.90 -6.43
N ALA A 148 0.62 9.76 -5.33
CA ALA A 148 0.65 8.57 -4.49
C ALA A 148 0.30 7.29 -5.28
N LEU A 149 -0.74 7.34 -6.13
CA LEU A 149 -1.13 6.23 -7.00
C LEU A 149 0.00 5.81 -7.94
N VAL A 150 0.68 6.77 -8.59
CA VAL A 150 1.82 6.49 -9.47
C VAL A 150 2.97 5.83 -8.71
N LEU A 151 3.28 6.31 -7.50
CA LEU A 151 4.32 5.70 -6.65
C LEU A 151 3.95 4.27 -6.25
N LEU A 152 2.72 4.03 -5.82
CA LEU A 152 2.23 2.68 -5.49
C LEU A 152 2.38 1.73 -6.68
N LEU A 153 1.85 2.12 -7.85
CA LEU A 153 1.89 1.31 -9.06
C LEU A 153 3.33 1.03 -9.54
N SER A 154 4.26 1.95 -9.30
CA SER A 154 5.65 1.83 -9.76
C SER A 154 6.44 0.71 -9.06
N ARG A 155 6.05 0.31 -7.86
CA ARG A 155 6.80 -0.64 -7.02
C ARG A 155 5.97 -1.81 -6.51
N ILE A 156 4.83 -2.09 -7.13
CA ILE A 156 4.13 -3.37 -6.96
C ILE A 156 5.00 -4.48 -7.56
N PRO A 157 5.21 -5.60 -6.86
CA PRO A 157 5.92 -6.77 -7.41
C PRO A 157 5.01 -7.53 -8.40
N TRP A 158 4.74 -6.94 -9.55
CA TRP A 158 3.76 -7.41 -10.54
C TRP A 158 3.97 -8.88 -10.94
N GLY A 159 5.21 -9.31 -11.16
CA GLY A 159 5.51 -10.68 -11.52
C GLY A 159 5.03 -11.69 -10.47
N LEU A 160 5.29 -11.40 -9.19
CA LEU A 160 4.83 -12.25 -8.08
C LEU A 160 3.33 -12.16 -7.84
N TRP A 161 2.74 -10.99 -8.08
CA TRP A 161 1.33 -10.73 -7.76
C TRP A 161 0.39 -11.29 -8.82
N LEU A 162 0.76 -11.18 -10.10
CA LEU A 162 -0.03 -11.65 -11.23
C LEU A 162 0.39 -13.03 -11.75
N GLY A 163 1.41 -13.65 -11.15
CA GLY A 163 1.85 -15.00 -11.51
C GLY A 163 2.58 -15.09 -12.85
N PHE A 164 3.19 -14.02 -13.31
CA PHE A 164 4.01 -13.97 -14.55
C PHE A 164 5.48 -14.35 -14.32
N SER A 165 5.80 -15.12 -13.27
CA SER A 165 7.15 -15.59 -12.95
C SER A 165 7.46 -16.94 -13.59
#